data_76678ade81d99cf24b0e67c0ae290573
#
_entry.id   76678ade81d99cf24b0e67c0ae290573
#
_cell.length_a   1.000
_cell.length_b   1.000
_cell.length_c   1.000
_cell.angle_alpha   90.00
_cell.angle_beta   90.00
_cell.angle_gamma   90.00
#
_symmetry.space_group_name_H-M   'P 1'
#
loop_
_entity.id
_entity.type
_entity.pdbx_description
1 polymer ?
#
loop_
_entity_poly.entity_id
_entity_poly.type
_entity_poly.pdbx_seq_one_letter_code
_entity_poly.pdbx_strand_id
1 'polypeptide(L)'
;MAGAPTGTLEARQVRAMFDRIAGLYDVMNTLMTAGLHHHWRERAVELSGVGPGSRVIDVATGTGDLAIAMARAVAPDGEVLACDFSEEMLVRARAKAPALRFEWADALALPYTSDSFDAAIVGFGARNFADLGRGIEEMVRVVRPGGRVVILEITRPTREPLASFFGAWFEAIVPALGRIAGQRAAYSYLPSSVRRFPAPRELAGVMDRSGLRSIRYVLLAGGIIAIHVGEVA
;
A
#
# COMPACT_ATOMS: atom_id res chain seq x y z
N MET A 1 -21.44 16.61 -18.65
CA MET A 1 -21.18 15.47 -17.76
C MET A 1 -20.27 14.51 -18.52
N ALA A 2 -18.97 14.56 -18.27
CA ALA A 2 -18.03 13.59 -18.84
C ALA A 2 -18.10 12.33 -17.99
N GLY A 3 -18.55 11.21 -18.59
CA GLY A 3 -18.59 9.91 -17.92
C GLY A 3 -17.19 9.48 -17.51
N ALA A 4 -17.06 8.95 -16.29
CA ALA A 4 -15.83 8.37 -15.80
C ALA A 4 -15.33 7.31 -16.80
N PRO A 5 -14.00 7.22 -17.06
CA PRO A 5 -13.47 6.24 -18.00
C PRO A 5 -13.81 4.83 -17.52
N THR A 6 -14.30 4.01 -18.42
CA THR A 6 -14.69 2.61 -18.19
C THR A 6 -13.53 1.85 -17.52
N GLY A 7 -13.77 1.38 -16.29
CA GLY A 7 -12.80 0.62 -15.48
C GLY A 7 -12.31 1.31 -14.21
N THR A 8 -12.71 2.55 -13.92
CA THR A 8 -12.47 3.21 -12.65
C THR A 8 -13.63 2.94 -11.68
N LEU A 9 -13.34 2.34 -10.51
CA LEU A 9 -14.29 2.30 -9.41
C LEU A 9 -14.21 3.61 -8.62
N GLU A 10 -15.36 4.15 -8.23
CA GLU A 10 -15.40 5.24 -7.25
C GLU A 10 -14.90 4.75 -5.88
N ALA A 11 -14.39 5.65 -5.04
CA ALA A 11 -13.84 5.32 -3.71
C ALA A 11 -14.80 4.47 -2.86
N ARG A 12 -16.12 4.74 -2.92
CA ARG A 12 -17.15 3.94 -2.25
C ARG A 12 -17.23 2.50 -2.76
N GLN A 13 -17.05 2.30 -4.06
CA GLN A 13 -17.08 0.96 -4.67
C GLN A 13 -15.83 0.17 -4.33
N VAL A 14 -14.67 0.84 -4.28
CA VAL A 14 -13.39 0.26 -3.83
C VAL A 14 -13.50 -0.18 -2.39
N ARG A 15 -14.03 0.67 -1.50
CA ARG A 15 -14.28 0.33 -0.09
C ARG A 15 -15.19 -0.89 0.03
N ALA A 16 -16.37 -0.86 -0.59
CA ALA A 16 -17.34 -1.98 -0.54
C ALA A 16 -16.77 -3.29 -1.12
N MET A 17 -15.81 -3.20 -2.04
CA MET A 17 -15.09 -4.36 -2.55
C MET A 17 -14.14 -4.92 -1.48
N PHE A 18 -13.32 -4.08 -0.84
CA PHE A 18 -12.41 -4.49 0.22
C PHE A 18 -13.15 -5.05 1.43
N ASP A 19 -14.26 -4.45 1.84
CA ASP A 19 -15.13 -4.95 2.90
C ASP A 19 -15.56 -6.41 2.62
N ARG A 20 -15.94 -6.72 1.38
CA ARG A 20 -16.38 -8.08 1.00
C ARG A 20 -15.26 -9.11 0.99
N ILE A 21 -14.04 -8.73 0.58
CA ILE A 21 -12.93 -9.69 0.45
C ILE A 21 -12.09 -9.80 1.71
N ALA A 22 -12.29 -8.95 2.70
CA ALA A 22 -11.48 -8.89 3.92
C ALA A 22 -11.26 -10.28 4.54
N GLY A 23 -12.29 -11.18 4.49
CA GLY A 23 -12.21 -12.55 5.00
C GLY A 23 -11.20 -13.47 4.33
N LEU A 24 -10.93 -13.27 3.06
CA LEU A 24 -10.05 -14.11 2.25
C LEU A 24 -8.75 -13.38 1.88
N TYR A 25 -8.64 -12.10 2.22
CA TYR A 25 -7.57 -11.22 1.76
C TYR A 25 -6.18 -11.77 2.07
N ASP A 26 -5.92 -12.13 3.32
CA ASP A 26 -4.61 -12.63 3.75
C ASP A 26 -4.25 -13.98 3.11
N VAL A 27 -5.22 -14.89 3.04
CA VAL A 27 -5.02 -16.21 2.41
C VAL A 27 -4.68 -16.05 0.94
N MET A 28 -5.41 -15.19 0.24
CA MET A 28 -5.18 -14.95 -1.19
C MET A 28 -3.87 -14.22 -1.45
N ASN A 29 -3.49 -13.25 -0.63
CA ASN A 29 -2.18 -12.60 -0.73
C ASN A 29 -1.05 -13.62 -0.54
N THR A 30 -1.16 -14.48 0.46
CA THR A 30 -0.18 -15.53 0.73
C THR A 30 -0.09 -16.51 -0.44
N LEU A 31 -1.22 -16.96 -0.98
CA LEU A 31 -1.26 -17.88 -2.11
C LEU A 31 -0.67 -17.25 -3.39
N MET A 32 -1.07 -16.00 -3.72
CA MET A 32 -0.62 -15.32 -4.93
C MET A 32 0.85 -14.94 -4.92
N THR A 33 1.43 -14.74 -3.74
CA THR A 33 2.82 -14.31 -3.57
C THR A 33 3.72 -15.40 -2.99
N ALA A 34 3.19 -16.61 -2.75
CA ALA A 34 3.89 -17.69 -2.03
C ALA A 34 4.50 -17.19 -0.69
N GLY A 35 3.81 -16.26 0.01
CA GLY A 35 4.26 -15.69 1.27
C GLY A 35 5.33 -14.60 1.14
N LEU A 36 5.85 -14.31 -0.05
CA LEU A 36 6.90 -13.30 -0.25
C LEU A 36 6.46 -11.88 0.14
N HIS A 37 5.15 -11.61 0.18
CA HIS A 37 4.63 -10.30 0.59
C HIS A 37 5.04 -9.90 2.03
N HIS A 38 5.34 -10.85 2.92
CA HIS A 38 5.87 -10.54 4.26
C HIS A 38 7.28 -9.98 4.17
N HIS A 39 8.17 -10.63 3.42
CA HIS A 39 9.54 -10.16 3.21
C HIS A 39 9.59 -8.77 2.53
N TRP A 40 8.68 -8.50 1.58
CA TRP A 40 8.63 -7.18 0.95
C TRP A 40 8.19 -6.07 1.93
N ARG A 41 7.28 -6.38 2.88
CA ARG A 41 6.91 -5.45 3.95
C ARG A 41 8.05 -5.18 4.92
N GLU A 42 8.75 -6.23 5.35
CA GLU A 42 9.95 -6.08 6.17
C GLU A 42 10.99 -5.19 5.47
N ARG A 43 11.21 -5.43 4.18
CA ARG A 43 12.13 -4.60 3.40
C ARG A 43 11.67 -3.14 3.28
N ALA A 44 10.37 -2.88 3.17
CA ALA A 44 9.85 -1.51 3.18
C ALA A 44 10.08 -0.82 4.52
N VAL A 45 9.89 -1.52 5.62
CA VAL A 45 10.19 -1.03 6.98
C VAL A 45 11.68 -0.73 7.15
N GLU A 46 12.59 -1.61 6.74
CA GLU A 46 14.03 -1.36 6.76
C GLU A 46 14.41 -0.09 5.99
N LEU A 47 13.86 0.09 4.78
CA LEU A 47 14.15 1.24 3.93
C LEU A 47 13.60 2.55 4.48
N SER A 48 12.58 2.50 5.34
CA SER A 48 12.08 3.69 6.03
C SER A 48 13.09 4.27 7.02
N GLY A 49 14.02 3.45 7.48
CA GLY A 49 15.07 3.86 8.44
C GLY A 49 14.56 4.10 9.86
N VAL A 50 13.35 3.63 10.18
CA VAL A 50 12.83 3.67 11.55
C VAL A 50 13.52 2.64 12.43
N GLY A 51 13.55 2.89 13.71
CA GLY A 51 14.14 2.02 14.72
C GLY A 51 13.48 2.22 16.08
N PRO A 52 14.05 1.64 17.15
CA PRO A 52 13.50 1.74 18.50
C PRO A 52 13.15 3.18 18.89
N GLY A 53 11.96 3.38 19.44
CA GLY A 53 11.45 4.69 19.83
C GLY A 53 10.84 5.53 18.71
N SER A 54 10.88 5.11 17.46
CA SER A 54 10.25 5.85 16.36
C SER A 54 8.72 5.81 16.45
N ARG A 55 8.10 6.91 16.03
CA ARG A 55 6.65 7.04 15.88
C ARG A 55 6.26 6.99 14.40
N VAL A 56 5.51 5.99 13.99
CA VAL A 56 5.29 5.67 12.57
C VAL A 56 3.81 5.48 12.26
N ILE A 57 3.42 5.76 11.01
CA ILE A 57 2.05 5.55 10.53
C ILE A 57 2.02 4.59 9.34
N ASP A 58 1.13 3.58 9.40
CA ASP A 58 0.76 2.69 8.30
C ASP A 58 -0.54 3.17 7.67
N VAL A 59 -0.44 3.71 6.47
CA VAL A 59 -1.58 4.28 5.73
C VAL A 59 -2.16 3.23 4.79
N ALA A 60 -3.48 3.05 4.82
CA ALA A 60 -4.19 1.96 4.14
C ALA A 60 -3.66 0.59 4.60
N THR A 61 -3.67 0.38 5.91
CA THR A 61 -3.07 -0.79 6.59
C THR A 61 -3.72 -2.12 6.22
N GLY A 62 -4.96 -2.11 5.72
CA GLY A 62 -5.74 -3.32 5.48
C GLY A 62 -5.89 -4.15 6.75
N THR A 63 -5.45 -5.41 6.71
CA THR A 63 -5.50 -6.36 7.84
C THR A 63 -4.32 -6.22 8.82
N GLY A 64 -3.48 -5.17 8.70
CA GLY A 64 -2.46 -4.81 9.68
C GLY A 64 -1.10 -5.51 9.53
N ASP A 65 -0.84 -6.25 8.47
CA ASP A 65 0.44 -6.98 8.33
C ASP A 65 1.66 -6.05 8.35
N LEU A 66 1.57 -4.90 7.67
CA LEU A 66 2.66 -3.93 7.65
C LEU A 66 2.82 -3.24 9.01
N ALA A 67 1.72 -2.87 9.66
CA ALA A 67 1.74 -2.32 11.01
C ALA A 67 2.43 -3.27 12.02
N ILE A 68 2.18 -4.59 11.91
CA ILE A 68 2.84 -5.60 12.74
C ILE A 68 4.36 -5.64 12.48
N ALA A 69 4.79 -5.54 11.22
CA ALA A 69 6.22 -5.48 10.88
C ALA A 69 6.87 -4.18 11.42
N MET A 70 6.18 -3.05 11.30
CA MET A 70 6.62 -1.76 11.85
C MET A 70 6.76 -1.82 13.38
N ALA A 71 5.79 -2.41 14.07
CA ALA A 71 5.82 -2.53 15.54
C ALA A 71 7.04 -3.29 16.05
N ARG A 72 7.47 -4.33 15.34
CA ARG A 72 8.71 -5.05 15.68
C ARG A 72 9.96 -4.18 15.51
N ALA A 73 9.97 -3.33 14.48
CA ALA A 73 11.11 -2.48 14.17
C ALA A 73 11.26 -1.31 15.15
N VAL A 74 10.15 -0.76 15.65
CA VAL A 74 10.18 0.41 16.55
C VAL A 74 10.21 0.04 18.04
N ALA A 75 10.05 -1.25 18.38
CA ALA A 75 10.06 -1.73 19.77
C ALA A 75 11.44 -1.46 20.46
N PRO A 76 11.47 -1.31 21.81
CA PRO A 76 10.32 -1.41 22.72
C PRO A 76 9.51 -0.13 22.85
N ASP A 77 10.09 1.05 22.62
CA ASP A 77 9.56 2.35 23.03
C ASP A 77 8.88 3.13 21.89
N GLY A 78 8.77 2.52 20.70
CA GLY A 78 8.15 3.16 19.54
C GLY A 78 6.63 3.01 19.50
N GLU A 79 5.99 3.86 18.69
CA GLU A 79 4.54 3.89 18.50
C GLU A 79 4.20 3.63 17.02
N VAL A 80 3.24 2.72 16.79
CA VAL A 80 2.64 2.48 15.47
C VAL A 80 1.18 2.88 15.51
N LEU A 81 0.81 3.83 14.65
CA LEU A 81 -0.56 4.11 14.31
C LEU A 81 -0.86 3.52 12.93
N ALA A 82 -1.94 2.79 12.80
CA ALA A 82 -2.36 2.20 11.53
C ALA A 82 -3.77 2.68 11.16
N CYS A 83 -3.97 3.10 9.93
CA CYS A 83 -5.27 3.58 9.50
C CYS A 83 -5.73 2.97 8.17
N ASP A 84 -7.04 2.81 8.05
CA ASP A 84 -7.70 2.36 6.81
C ASP A 84 -9.09 2.97 6.69
N PHE A 85 -9.61 3.09 5.47
CA PHE A 85 -10.96 3.59 5.22
C PHE A 85 -12.03 2.46 5.25
N SER A 86 -11.62 1.20 5.31
CA SER A 86 -12.47 0.01 5.43
C SER A 86 -12.54 -0.45 6.88
N GLU A 87 -13.71 -0.31 7.52
CA GLU A 87 -13.91 -0.77 8.90
C GLU A 87 -13.79 -2.31 9.01
N GLU A 88 -14.20 -3.05 7.99
CA GLU A 88 -14.07 -4.51 7.95
C GLU A 88 -12.60 -4.96 7.98
N MET A 89 -11.71 -4.23 7.29
CA MET A 89 -10.27 -4.46 7.36
C MET A 89 -9.75 -4.17 8.77
N LEU A 90 -10.16 -3.04 9.37
CA LEU A 90 -9.75 -2.65 10.72
C LEU A 90 -10.23 -3.64 11.80
N VAL A 91 -11.42 -4.20 11.68
CA VAL A 91 -11.91 -5.28 12.58
C VAL A 91 -10.95 -6.46 12.56
N ARG A 92 -10.47 -6.86 11.39
CA ARG A 92 -9.52 -7.97 11.28
C ARG A 92 -8.13 -7.61 11.77
N ALA A 93 -7.68 -6.38 11.51
CA ALA A 93 -6.42 -5.87 12.00
C ALA A 93 -6.38 -5.85 13.54
N ARG A 94 -7.44 -5.34 14.17
CA ARG A 94 -7.60 -5.36 15.64
C ARG A 94 -7.61 -6.77 16.22
N ALA A 95 -8.28 -7.72 15.54
CA ALA A 95 -8.28 -9.11 15.96
C ALA A 95 -6.89 -9.78 15.83
N LYS A 96 -6.13 -9.43 14.79
CA LYS A 96 -4.79 -9.96 14.53
C LYS A 96 -3.72 -9.38 15.47
N ALA A 97 -3.81 -8.09 15.78
CA ALA A 97 -2.83 -7.37 16.60
C ALA A 97 -3.53 -6.42 17.60
N PRO A 98 -4.17 -6.95 18.66
CA PRO A 98 -4.98 -6.15 19.59
C PRO A 98 -4.18 -5.13 20.41
N ALA A 99 -2.86 -5.25 20.45
CA ALA A 99 -1.98 -4.30 21.13
C ALA A 99 -1.65 -3.06 20.28
N LEU A 100 -1.95 -3.07 18.97
CA LEU A 100 -1.69 -1.96 18.08
C LEU A 100 -2.90 -1.03 17.96
N ARG A 101 -2.63 0.22 17.65
CA ARG A 101 -3.65 1.25 17.45
C ARG A 101 -4.12 1.28 16.01
N PHE A 102 -5.39 0.97 15.78
CA PHE A 102 -6.04 0.98 14.47
C PHE A 102 -7.18 1.99 14.45
N GLU A 103 -7.15 2.94 13.51
CA GLU A 103 -8.13 4.02 13.37
C GLU A 103 -8.70 4.07 11.94
N TRP A 104 -9.96 4.51 11.86
CA TRP A 104 -10.54 4.82 10.57
C TRP A 104 -10.00 6.17 10.07
N ALA A 105 -9.46 6.20 8.86
CA ALA A 105 -9.07 7.45 8.19
C ALA A 105 -9.10 7.32 6.68
N ASP A 106 -9.37 8.44 6.00
CA ASP A 106 -9.15 8.59 4.56
C ASP A 106 -7.72 9.06 4.32
N ALA A 107 -6.97 8.33 3.49
CA ALA A 107 -5.61 8.68 3.11
C ALA A 107 -5.50 10.05 2.42
N LEU A 108 -6.59 10.57 1.85
CA LEU A 108 -6.65 11.88 1.19
C LEU A 108 -6.88 13.04 2.17
N ALA A 109 -7.20 12.75 3.43
CA ALA A 109 -7.46 13.72 4.49
C ALA A 109 -7.17 13.10 5.86
N LEU A 110 -5.89 12.87 6.17
CA LEU A 110 -5.46 12.23 7.41
C LEU A 110 -5.78 13.12 8.62
N PRO A 111 -6.51 12.62 9.64
CA PRO A 111 -6.97 13.43 10.79
C PRO A 111 -5.85 13.64 11.84
N TYR A 112 -4.60 13.72 11.39
CA TYR A 112 -3.43 13.87 12.27
C TYR A 112 -2.75 15.21 12.02
N THR A 113 -2.13 15.75 13.06
CA THR A 113 -1.37 16.99 12.98
C THR A 113 -0.13 16.82 12.09
N SER A 114 0.33 17.92 11.48
CA SER A 114 1.58 17.94 10.72
C SER A 114 2.76 17.53 11.62
N ASP A 115 3.81 17.01 11.03
CA ASP A 115 5.10 16.70 11.66
C ASP A 115 5.00 15.75 12.87
N SER A 116 3.99 14.85 12.87
CA SER A 116 3.68 13.99 14.02
C SER A 116 4.39 12.63 13.99
N PHE A 117 4.93 12.23 12.84
CA PHE A 117 5.53 10.91 12.65
C PHE A 117 6.95 11.00 12.09
N ASP A 118 7.78 10.02 12.41
CA ASP A 118 9.12 9.85 11.85
C ASP A 118 9.09 9.26 10.44
N ALA A 119 8.08 8.43 10.17
CA ALA A 119 7.84 7.89 8.84
C ALA A 119 6.36 7.57 8.61
N ALA A 120 5.94 7.66 7.33
CA ALA A 120 4.68 7.14 6.84
C ALA A 120 4.95 6.07 5.78
N ILE A 121 4.28 4.92 5.91
CA ILE A 121 4.44 3.80 4.97
C ILE A 121 3.07 3.40 4.45
N VAL A 122 2.98 3.08 3.15
CA VAL A 122 1.81 2.43 2.55
C VAL A 122 2.25 1.18 1.81
N GLY A 123 1.61 0.05 2.10
CA GLY A 123 1.91 -1.24 1.47
C GLY A 123 0.73 -1.80 0.68
N PHE A 124 0.83 -1.81 -0.67
CA PHE A 124 -0.20 -2.34 -1.58
C PHE A 124 -1.55 -1.60 -1.53
N GLY A 125 -1.55 -0.36 -0.99
CA GLY A 125 -2.72 0.48 -0.83
C GLY A 125 -2.77 1.67 -1.80
N ALA A 126 -1.61 2.23 -2.15
CA ALA A 126 -1.48 3.50 -2.87
C ALA A 126 -2.19 3.51 -4.25
N ARG A 127 -2.22 2.37 -4.96
CA ARG A 127 -2.92 2.24 -6.26
C ARG A 127 -4.44 2.41 -6.16
N ASN A 128 -4.99 2.37 -4.96
CA ASN A 128 -6.41 2.53 -4.68
C ASN A 128 -6.79 3.95 -4.22
N PHE A 129 -5.82 4.84 -4.05
CA PHE A 129 -6.09 6.24 -3.74
C PHE A 129 -6.83 6.89 -4.91
N ALA A 130 -7.93 7.59 -4.62
CA ALA A 130 -8.69 8.30 -5.65
C ALA A 130 -7.88 9.44 -6.28
N ASP A 131 -7.00 10.06 -5.49
CA ASP A 131 -5.98 11.02 -5.89
C ASP A 131 -4.65 10.62 -5.26
N LEU A 132 -3.74 10.07 -6.06
CA LEU A 132 -2.44 9.58 -5.60
C LEU A 132 -1.56 10.74 -5.09
N GLY A 133 -1.56 11.88 -5.79
CA GLY A 133 -0.78 13.04 -5.39
C GLY A 133 -1.23 13.55 -4.03
N ARG A 134 -2.54 13.75 -3.86
CA ARG A 134 -3.13 14.19 -2.60
C ARG A 134 -2.85 13.24 -1.44
N GLY A 135 -2.96 11.93 -1.65
CA GLY A 135 -2.62 10.94 -0.61
C GLY A 135 -1.15 11.01 -0.20
N ILE A 136 -0.23 11.19 -1.16
CA ILE A 136 1.20 11.37 -0.86
C ILE A 136 1.44 12.69 -0.13
N GLU A 137 0.79 13.80 -0.53
CA GLU A 137 0.88 15.10 0.16
C GLU A 137 0.43 15.00 1.62
N GLU A 138 -0.63 14.26 1.92
CA GLU A 138 -1.06 14.02 3.30
C GLU A 138 -0.04 13.18 4.09
N MET A 139 0.57 12.16 3.48
CA MET A 139 1.65 11.40 4.11
C MET A 139 2.87 12.30 4.38
N VAL A 140 3.23 13.18 3.44
CA VAL A 140 4.30 14.18 3.63
C VAL A 140 3.96 15.13 4.76
N ARG A 141 2.75 15.68 4.80
CA ARG A 141 2.30 16.62 5.83
C ARG A 141 2.39 16.07 7.25
N VAL A 142 2.04 14.81 7.44
CA VAL A 142 2.04 14.20 8.80
C VAL A 142 3.42 13.73 9.24
N VAL A 143 4.38 13.61 8.34
CA VAL A 143 5.77 13.24 8.63
C VAL A 143 6.60 14.49 8.85
N ARG A 144 7.44 14.49 9.90
CA ARG A 144 8.33 15.61 10.23
C ARG A 144 9.42 15.82 9.16
N PRO A 145 9.99 17.02 9.02
CA PRO A 145 11.15 17.26 8.16
C PRO A 145 12.29 16.28 8.47
N GLY A 146 12.94 15.76 7.43
CA GLY A 146 13.95 14.70 7.53
C GLY A 146 13.40 13.29 7.76
N GLY A 147 12.10 13.14 8.02
CA GLY A 147 11.41 11.85 8.06
C GLY A 147 11.18 11.26 6.66
N ARG A 148 10.66 10.05 6.57
CA ARG A 148 10.54 9.36 5.28
C ARG A 148 9.12 8.92 4.97
N VAL A 149 8.79 8.99 3.68
CA VAL A 149 7.58 8.38 3.11
C VAL A 149 8.02 7.19 2.26
N VAL A 150 7.39 6.02 2.51
CA VAL A 150 7.69 4.78 1.80
C VAL A 150 6.43 4.24 1.13
N ILE A 151 6.53 3.87 -0.15
CA ILE A 151 5.45 3.29 -0.93
C ILE A 151 5.92 1.93 -1.46
N LEU A 152 5.33 0.86 -0.94
CA LEU A 152 5.49 -0.52 -1.43
C LEU A 152 4.32 -0.86 -2.33
N GLU A 153 4.58 -1.14 -3.62
CA GLU A 153 3.48 -1.40 -4.55
C GLU A 153 3.86 -2.38 -5.67
N ILE A 154 2.82 -2.98 -6.25
CA ILE A 154 2.95 -3.81 -7.46
C ILE A 154 3.25 -2.90 -8.64
N THR A 155 4.25 -3.28 -9.42
CA THR A 155 4.58 -2.60 -10.68
C THR A 155 4.65 -3.62 -11.83
N ARG A 156 4.94 -3.15 -13.03
CA ARG A 156 5.01 -3.99 -14.22
C ARG A 156 6.46 -4.22 -14.62
N PRO A 157 6.91 -5.49 -14.65
CA PRO A 157 8.25 -5.81 -15.15
C PRO A 157 8.34 -5.42 -16.63
N THR A 158 9.51 -4.91 -17.03
CA THR A 158 9.76 -4.45 -18.41
C THR A 158 10.67 -5.38 -19.18
N ARG A 159 11.27 -6.37 -18.51
CA ARG A 159 12.22 -7.31 -19.12
C ARG A 159 11.55 -8.64 -19.45
N GLU A 160 11.76 -9.12 -20.66
CA GLU A 160 11.36 -10.47 -21.10
C GLU A 160 12.28 -11.54 -20.49
N PRO A 161 11.76 -12.76 -20.22
CA PRO A 161 10.39 -13.26 -20.46
C PRO A 161 9.41 -12.90 -19.33
N LEU A 162 9.85 -12.24 -18.29
CA LEU A 162 9.04 -11.97 -17.09
C LEU A 162 7.86 -11.03 -17.39
N ALA A 163 8.02 -10.08 -18.30
CA ALA A 163 6.94 -9.16 -18.70
C ALA A 163 5.76 -9.93 -19.32
N SER A 164 6.03 -10.85 -20.24
CA SER A 164 5.01 -11.69 -20.88
C SER A 164 4.35 -12.64 -19.87
N PHE A 165 5.14 -13.27 -18.99
CA PHE A 165 4.61 -14.13 -17.93
C PHE A 165 3.70 -13.34 -16.98
N PHE A 166 4.12 -12.16 -16.55
CA PHE A 166 3.33 -11.29 -15.66
C PHE A 166 2.01 -10.87 -16.31
N GLY A 167 2.05 -10.52 -17.61
CA GLY A 167 0.85 -10.21 -18.38
C GLY A 167 -0.13 -11.38 -18.38
N ALA A 168 0.32 -12.57 -18.77
CA ALA A 168 -0.51 -13.77 -18.78
C ALA A 168 -1.06 -14.14 -17.39
N TRP A 169 -0.23 -14.03 -16.34
CA TRP A 169 -0.66 -14.25 -14.95
C TRP A 169 -1.79 -13.32 -14.54
N PHE A 170 -1.62 -12.01 -14.74
CA PHE A 170 -2.60 -11.00 -14.35
C PHE A 170 -3.87 -11.00 -15.20
N GLU A 171 -3.78 -11.36 -16.49
CA GLU A 171 -4.91 -11.32 -17.42
C GLU A 171 -5.72 -12.63 -17.44
N ALA A 172 -5.09 -13.77 -17.18
CA ALA A 172 -5.75 -15.06 -17.24
C ALA A 172 -5.91 -15.73 -15.87
N ILE A 173 -4.82 -15.84 -15.09
CA ILE A 173 -4.81 -16.66 -13.87
C ILE A 173 -5.48 -15.93 -12.70
N VAL A 174 -5.15 -14.67 -12.47
CA VAL A 174 -5.75 -13.88 -11.36
C VAL A 174 -7.28 -13.80 -11.48
N PRO A 175 -7.88 -13.47 -12.63
CA PRO A 175 -9.35 -13.48 -12.78
C PRO A 175 -9.97 -14.88 -12.66
N ALA A 176 -9.24 -15.95 -13.08
CA ALA A 176 -9.71 -17.33 -12.92
C ALA A 176 -9.78 -17.74 -11.45
N LEU A 177 -8.75 -17.42 -10.66
CA LEU A 177 -8.75 -17.63 -9.20
C LEU A 177 -9.89 -16.85 -8.52
N GLY A 178 -10.13 -15.61 -8.94
CA GLY A 178 -11.24 -14.80 -8.43
C GLY A 178 -12.63 -15.41 -8.72
N ARG A 179 -12.79 -16.08 -9.84
CA ARG A 179 -14.05 -16.81 -10.16
C ARG A 179 -14.26 -18.00 -9.23
N ILE A 180 -13.20 -18.78 -8.98
CA ILE A 180 -13.23 -19.95 -8.10
C ILE A 180 -13.49 -19.52 -6.65
N ALA A 181 -12.88 -18.41 -6.21
CA ALA A 181 -13.07 -17.86 -4.87
C ALA A 181 -14.40 -17.11 -4.68
N GLY A 182 -15.27 -17.02 -5.68
CA GLY A 182 -16.52 -16.26 -5.63
C GLY A 182 -16.35 -14.72 -5.54
N GLN A 183 -15.14 -14.20 -5.81
CA GLN A 183 -14.75 -12.81 -5.63
C GLN A 183 -14.40 -12.12 -6.97
N ARG A 184 -15.20 -12.37 -7.97
CA ARG A 184 -14.95 -11.95 -9.37
C ARG A 184 -14.62 -10.46 -9.53
N ALA A 185 -15.32 -9.58 -8.80
CA ALA A 185 -15.15 -8.14 -8.88
C ALA A 185 -13.76 -7.68 -8.41
N ALA A 186 -13.28 -8.19 -7.28
CA ALA A 186 -11.97 -7.82 -6.72
C ALA A 186 -10.81 -8.29 -7.60
N TYR A 187 -10.91 -9.50 -8.14
CA TYR A 187 -9.85 -10.08 -8.96
C TYR A 187 -9.85 -9.59 -10.42
N SER A 188 -10.94 -9.00 -10.91
CA SER A 188 -10.93 -8.23 -12.16
C SER A 188 -10.45 -6.79 -11.95
N TYR A 189 -10.64 -6.23 -10.75
CA TYR A 189 -10.15 -4.91 -10.37
C TYR A 189 -8.62 -4.87 -10.24
N LEU A 190 -8.00 -5.90 -9.65
CA LEU A 190 -6.55 -5.94 -9.39
C LEU A 190 -5.72 -5.69 -10.67
N PRO A 191 -5.90 -6.40 -11.79
CA PRO A 191 -5.16 -6.10 -13.01
C PRO A 191 -5.38 -4.68 -13.53
N SER A 192 -6.61 -4.16 -13.43
CA SER A 192 -6.93 -2.81 -13.89
C SER A 192 -6.29 -1.73 -13.02
N SER A 193 -6.25 -1.88 -11.69
CA SER A 193 -5.59 -0.95 -10.78
C SER A 193 -4.07 -0.92 -10.99
N VAL A 194 -3.44 -2.08 -11.18
CA VAL A 194 -2.00 -2.18 -11.49
C VAL A 194 -1.66 -1.53 -12.83
N ARG A 195 -2.51 -1.66 -13.85
CA ARG A 195 -2.29 -1.00 -15.15
C ARG A 195 -2.38 0.51 -15.10
N ARG A 196 -3.25 1.06 -14.24
CA ARG A 196 -3.42 2.53 -14.08
C ARG A 196 -2.36 3.15 -13.16
N PHE A 197 -1.75 2.34 -12.30
CA PHE A 197 -0.76 2.85 -11.37
C PHE A 197 0.52 3.27 -12.11
N PRO A 198 1.16 4.38 -11.73
CA PRO A 198 2.36 4.87 -12.39
C PRO A 198 3.50 3.84 -12.41
N ALA A 199 4.29 3.85 -13.47
CA ALA A 199 5.56 3.11 -13.49
C ALA A 199 6.54 3.68 -12.44
N PRO A 200 7.58 2.93 -12.01
CA PRO A 200 8.43 3.37 -10.89
C PRO A 200 9.03 4.77 -11.08
N ARG A 201 9.49 5.11 -12.26
CA ARG A 201 10.04 6.45 -12.55
C ARG A 201 8.97 7.55 -12.51
N GLU A 202 7.77 7.24 -12.96
CA GLU A 202 6.63 8.18 -12.94
C GLU A 202 6.16 8.41 -11.50
N LEU A 203 6.09 7.35 -10.67
CA LEU A 203 5.77 7.48 -9.25
C LEU A 203 6.81 8.32 -8.51
N ALA A 204 8.09 8.13 -8.78
CA ALA A 204 9.14 9.01 -8.23
C ALA A 204 8.89 10.48 -8.58
N GLY A 205 8.44 10.78 -9.80
CA GLY A 205 8.06 12.14 -10.20
C GLY A 205 6.81 12.67 -9.50
N VAL A 206 5.84 11.81 -9.15
CA VAL A 206 4.69 12.19 -8.32
C VAL A 206 5.16 12.54 -6.90
N MET A 207 5.99 11.70 -6.30
CA MET A 207 6.56 11.91 -4.96
C MET A 207 7.35 13.24 -4.87
N ASP A 208 8.15 13.55 -5.89
CA ASP A 208 8.91 14.81 -5.97
C ASP A 208 7.97 16.03 -5.96
N ARG A 209 6.93 16.02 -6.79
CA ARG A 209 5.91 17.09 -6.81
C ARG A 209 5.12 17.21 -5.52
N SER A 210 5.00 16.14 -4.76
CA SER A 210 4.33 16.13 -3.45
C SER A 210 5.21 16.61 -2.29
N GLY A 211 6.44 17.09 -2.55
CA GLY A 211 7.33 17.69 -1.54
C GLY A 211 8.39 16.76 -0.96
N LEU A 212 8.60 15.59 -1.57
CA LEU A 212 9.66 14.67 -1.17
C LEU A 212 10.96 14.93 -1.94
N ARG A 213 12.09 14.67 -1.28
CA ARG A 213 13.44 14.78 -1.84
C ARG A 213 14.20 13.45 -1.73
N SER A 214 15.39 13.39 -2.31
CA SER A 214 16.27 12.21 -2.24
C SER A 214 15.56 10.91 -2.63
N ILE A 215 14.63 10.98 -3.59
CA ILE A 215 13.76 9.87 -3.96
C ILE A 215 14.57 8.77 -4.64
N ARG A 216 14.42 7.56 -4.13
CA ARG A 216 14.98 6.34 -4.72
C ARG A 216 13.96 5.22 -4.70
N TYR A 217 14.14 4.23 -5.55
CA TYR A 217 13.33 3.02 -5.53
C TYR A 217 14.16 1.77 -5.76
N VAL A 218 13.69 0.66 -5.19
CA VAL A 218 14.27 -0.67 -5.33
C VAL A 218 13.22 -1.57 -5.99
N LEU A 219 13.65 -2.28 -7.04
CA LEU A 219 12.81 -3.27 -7.70
C LEU A 219 13.09 -4.66 -7.14
N LEU A 220 12.05 -5.37 -6.76
CA LEU A 220 12.08 -6.73 -6.23
C LEU A 220 11.31 -7.67 -7.15
N ALA A 221 11.52 -8.97 -6.98
CA ALA A 221 10.86 -10.01 -7.78
C ALA A 221 10.95 -9.74 -9.29
N GLY A 222 12.15 -9.35 -9.79
CA GLY A 222 12.37 -9.07 -11.21
C GLY A 222 11.64 -7.81 -11.73
N GLY A 223 11.18 -6.91 -10.86
CA GLY A 223 10.45 -5.69 -11.22
C GLY A 223 8.93 -5.83 -11.14
N ILE A 224 8.42 -6.88 -10.49
CA ILE A 224 6.99 -7.01 -10.16
C ILE A 224 6.63 -6.12 -8.97
N ILE A 225 7.56 -5.89 -8.06
CA ILE A 225 7.40 -5.07 -6.86
C ILE A 225 8.37 -3.90 -6.90
N ALA A 226 7.91 -2.73 -6.51
CA ALA A 226 8.74 -1.56 -6.28
C ALA A 226 8.53 -1.02 -4.87
N ILE A 227 9.63 -0.66 -4.20
CA ILE A 227 9.62 0.09 -2.95
C ILE A 227 10.24 1.44 -3.22
N HIS A 228 9.45 2.50 -3.12
CA HIS A 228 9.91 3.89 -3.23
C HIS A 228 10.12 4.47 -1.86
N VAL A 229 11.15 5.27 -1.72
CA VAL A 229 11.48 6.01 -0.49
C VAL A 229 11.82 7.44 -0.88
N GLY A 230 11.20 8.40 -0.19
CA GLY A 230 11.53 9.81 -0.28
C GLY A 230 11.65 10.41 1.11
N GLU A 231 12.45 11.45 1.24
CA GLU A 231 12.65 12.20 2.47
C GLU A 231 11.83 13.49 2.44
N VAL A 232 11.16 13.80 3.54
CA VAL A 232 10.40 15.06 3.69
C VAL A 232 11.38 16.22 3.81
N ALA A 233 11.12 17.29 3.04
CA ALA A 233 12.01 18.46 2.92
C ALA A 233 12.07 19.31 4.19
#